data_43078663986e72f784966428610c3aae
#
_entry.id   43078663986e72f784966428610c3aae
#
_cell.length_a   1.000
_cell.length_b   1.000
_cell.length_c   1.000
_cell.angle_alpha   90.00
_cell.angle_beta   90.00
_cell.angle_gamma   90.00
#
_symmetry.space_group_name_H-M   'P 1'
#
loop_
_entity.id
_entity.type
_entity.pdbx_description
1 polymer ?
#
loop_
_entity_poly.entity_id
_entity_poly.type
_entity_poly.pdbx_seq_one_letter_code
_entity_poly.pdbx_strand_id
1 'polypeptide(L)'
;DIAYVKNTVGFYRRELDAVLARKKRAKSSSGTVIPGFVPDPAKTFNRGFTDFGLKGPTAGWSSPGTPKSLGERIGTVAKAAKDYFTLTGPHDLANGDGICFFDARGELRGSVVNSVANDRVYPDKTGGLTAGAVIYRNHDRAFLKTLTAKTSCERRIAVSFVLSGT
;
A
#
# COMPACT_ATOMS: atom_id res chain seq x y z
N ASP A 1 -12.94 6.70 0.39
CA ASP A 1 -11.89 6.81 -0.63
C ASP A 1 -11.99 5.64 -1.61
N ILE A 2 -12.20 5.94 -2.90
CA ILE A 2 -12.36 4.93 -3.96
C ILE A 2 -11.08 4.10 -4.13
N ALA A 3 -9.91 4.71 -4.00
CA ALA A 3 -8.63 4.02 -4.12
C ALA A 3 -8.46 2.97 -3.03
N TYR A 4 -8.79 3.30 -1.78
CA TYR A 4 -8.79 2.36 -0.67
C TYR A 4 -9.72 1.18 -0.92
N VAL A 5 -10.96 1.44 -1.36
CA VAL A 5 -11.95 0.39 -1.62
C VAL A 5 -11.49 -0.54 -2.73
N LYS A 6 -11.04 0.02 -3.87
CA LYS A 6 -10.53 -0.78 -4.99
C LYS A 6 -9.38 -1.70 -4.58
N ASN A 7 -8.40 -1.14 -3.86
CA ASN A 7 -7.21 -1.86 -3.42
C ASN A 7 -7.57 -2.99 -2.44
N THR A 8 -8.34 -2.67 -1.40
CA THR A 8 -8.73 -3.62 -0.37
C THR A 8 -9.62 -4.75 -0.93
N VAL A 9 -10.66 -4.40 -1.71
CA VAL A 9 -11.53 -5.40 -2.35
C VAL A 9 -10.74 -6.26 -3.34
N GLY A 10 -9.85 -5.65 -4.12
CA GLY A 10 -8.98 -6.37 -5.04
C GLY A 10 -8.08 -7.39 -4.33
N PHE A 11 -7.50 -6.99 -3.20
CA PHE A 11 -6.68 -7.87 -2.38
C PHE A 11 -7.49 -9.07 -1.85
N TYR A 12 -8.60 -8.83 -1.17
CA TYR A 12 -9.44 -9.91 -0.65
C TYR A 12 -9.99 -10.81 -1.76
N ARG A 13 -10.33 -10.25 -2.92
CA ARG A 13 -10.79 -11.05 -4.07
C ARG A 13 -9.68 -11.98 -4.56
N ARG A 14 -8.47 -11.50 -4.69
CA ARG A 14 -7.31 -12.30 -5.10
C ARG A 14 -7.04 -13.44 -4.11
N GLU A 15 -7.00 -13.13 -2.83
CA GLU A 15 -6.76 -14.11 -1.78
C GLU A 15 -7.87 -15.18 -1.72
N LEU A 16 -9.14 -14.76 -1.84
CA LEU A 16 -10.28 -15.66 -1.86
C LEU A 16 -10.24 -16.59 -3.10
N ASP A 17 -9.93 -16.05 -4.28
CA ASP A 17 -9.82 -16.85 -5.49
C ASP A 17 -8.69 -17.88 -5.40
N ALA A 18 -7.57 -17.50 -4.81
CA ALA A 18 -6.45 -18.43 -4.58
C ALA A 18 -6.84 -19.56 -3.60
N VAL A 19 -7.59 -19.25 -2.55
CA VAL A 19 -8.10 -20.27 -1.59
C VAL A 19 -9.10 -21.20 -2.27
N LEU A 20 -10.05 -20.65 -3.04
CA LEU A 20 -11.05 -21.45 -3.77
C LEU A 20 -10.41 -22.39 -4.79
N ALA A 21 -9.43 -21.89 -5.56
CA ALA A 21 -8.68 -22.69 -6.52
C ALA A 21 -7.94 -23.85 -5.81
N ARG A 22 -7.23 -23.57 -4.73
CA ARG A 22 -6.52 -24.57 -3.93
C ARG A 22 -7.46 -25.64 -3.35
N LYS A 23 -8.65 -25.23 -2.92
CA LYS A 23 -9.67 -26.14 -2.39
C LYS A 23 -10.55 -26.76 -3.46
N LYS A 24 -10.31 -26.52 -4.73
CA LYS A 24 -11.12 -26.98 -5.87
C LYS A 24 -12.63 -26.68 -5.70
N ARG A 25 -12.94 -25.45 -5.21
CA ARG A 25 -14.30 -24.97 -5.03
C ARG A 25 -14.68 -23.96 -6.10
N ALA A 26 -15.92 -24.05 -6.58
CA ALA A 26 -16.44 -23.07 -7.53
C ALA A 26 -16.67 -21.72 -6.83
N LYS A 27 -16.55 -20.65 -7.62
CA LYS A 27 -16.95 -19.31 -7.17
C LYS A 27 -18.46 -19.21 -7.10
N SER A 28 -18.99 -18.54 -6.08
CA SER A 28 -20.42 -18.20 -6.00
C SER A 28 -20.79 -16.99 -6.87
N SER A 29 -19.81 -16.16 -7.25
CA SER A 29 -20.03 -14.97 -8.09
C SER A 29 -19.79 -15.25 -9.57
N SER A 30 -20.64 -14.69 -10.44
CA SER A 30 -20.46 -14.75 -11.89
C SER A 30 -19.37 -13.79 -12.37
N GLY A 31 -18.72 -14.15 -13.48
CA GLY A 31 -17.73 -13.32 -14.16
C GLY A 31 -16.33 -13.35 -13.52
N THR A 32 -15.43 -12.66 -14.21
CA THR A 32 -14.01 -12.51 -13.82
C THR A 32 -13.66 -11.04 -13.71
N VAL A 33 -13.00 -10.67 -12.65
CA VAL A 33 -12.44 -9.33 -12.46
C VAL A 33 -10.97 -9.36 -12.83
N ILE A 34 -10.56 -8.48 -13.73
CA ILE A 34 -9.18 -8.33 -14.17
C ILE A 34 -8.70 -6.98 -13.63
N PRO A 35 -7.90 -6.97 -12.55
CA PRO A 35 -7.31 -5.74 -12.04
C PRO A 35 -6.13 -5.33 -12.93
N GLY A 36 -6.06 -4.05 -13.29
CA GLY A 36 -4.91 -3.44 -13.96
C GLY A 36 -3.79 -3.05 -13.00
N PHE A 37 -3.81 -3.55 -11.76
CA PHE A 37 -2.83 -3.29 -10.71
C PHE A 37 -2.67 -4.53 -9.82
N VAL A 38 -1.56 -4.60 -9.11
CA VAL A 38 -1.34 -5.61 -8.06
C VAL A 38 -1.85 -5.05 -6.74
N PRO A 39 -2.91 -5.62 -6.15
CA PRO A 39 -3.44 -5.10 -4.89
C PRO A 39 -2.45 -5.25 -3.75
N ASP A 40 -2.23 -4.17 -3.01
CA ASP A 40 -1.37 -4.12 -1.82
C ASP A 40 -1.97 -3.17 -0.77
N PRO A 41 -2.62 -3.69 0.28
CA PRO A 41 -3.22 -2.87 1.33
C PRO A 41 -2.25 -1.94 2.05
N ALA A 42 -0.95 -2.23 2.04
CA ALA A 42 0.04 -1.37 2.67
C ALA A 42 0.20 -0.02 1.94
N LYS A 43 -0.09 0.02 0.63
CA LYS A 43 0.06 1.21 -0.22
C LYS A 43 -1.12 2.18 -0.17
N THR A 44 -2.16 1.88 0.58
CA THR A 44 -3.30 2.78 0.82
C THR A 44 -3.41 3.09 2.30
N PHE A 45 -4.46 3.82 2.70
CA PHE A 45 -4.61 4.23 4.09
C PHE A 45 -4.55 3.05 5.05
N ASN A 46 -3.55 3.06 5.94
CA ASN A 46 -3.46 2.12 7.06
C ASN A 46 -2.69 2.75 8.24
N ARG A 47 -2.87 2.21 9.42
CA ARG A 47 -2.17 2.56 10.66
C ARG A 47 -1.41 1.37 11.24
N GLY A 48 -1.02 0.45 10.38
CA GLY A 48 -0.49 -0.86 10.72
C GLY A 48 -1.57 -1.94 10.57
N PHE A 49 -1.15 -3.18 10.67
CA PHE A 49 -1.99 -4.36 10.52
C PHE A 49 -2.01 -5.16 11.82
N THR A 50 -3.12 -5.82 12.08
CA THR A 50 -3.32 -6.71 13.23
C THR A 50 -4.10 -7.93 12.77
N ASP A 51 -3.91 -9.05 13.44
CA ASP A 51 -4.74 -10.25 13.25
C ASP A 51 -6.11 -10.17 13.92
N PHE A 52 -6.40 -9.05 14.57
CA PHE A 52 -7.66 -8.77 15.26
C PHE A 52 -8.13 -9.91 16.18
N GLY A 53 -7.17 -10.58 16.83
CA GLY A 53 -7.45 -11.67 17.76
C GLY A 53 -7.80 -13.01 17.13
N LEU A 54 -7.62 -13.19 15.81
CA LEU A 54 -7.85 -14.49 15.15
C LEU A 54 -6.97 -15.60 15.70
N LYS A 55 -5.82 -15.27 16.30
CA LYS A 55 -4.88 -16.22 16.93
C LYS A 55 -4.94 -16.18 18.46
N GLY A 56 -5.95 -15.55 19.03
CA GLY A 56 -6.12 -15.36 20.47
C GLY A 56 -5.97 -13.90 20.90
N PRO A 57 -6.13 -13.60 22.19
CA PRO A 57 -5.98 -12.24 22.71
C PRO A 57 -4.55 -11.76 22.51
N THR A 58 -4.40 -10.65 21.75
CA THR A 58 -3.10 -9.99 21.54
C THR A 58 -3.16 -8.55 22.03
N ALA A 59 -2.08 -8.09 22.66
CA ALA A 59 -1.89 -6.68 22.92
C ALA A 59 -1.67 -5.95 21.58
N GLY A 60 -2.11 -4.69 21.48
CA GLY A 60 -1.82 -3.88 20.29
C GLY A 60 -2.88 -3.89 19.20
N TRP A 61 -4.13 -4.16 19.51
CA TRP A 61 -5.24 -4.03 18.55
C TRP A 61 -5.49 -2.61 18.06
N SER A 62 -5.00 -1.63 18.79
CA SER A 62 -5.12 -0.22 18.44
C SER A 62 -3.75 0.38 18.14
N SER A 63 -3.74 1.41 17.31
CA SER A 63 -2.57 2.21 16.98
C SER A 63 -2.72 3.61 17.62
N PRO A 64 -2.40 3.76 18.90
CA PRO A 64 -2.63 5.02 19.64
C PRO A 64 -1.67 6.13 19.25
N GLY A 65 -0.55 5.79 18.58
CA GLY A 65 0.52 6.75 18.27
C GLY A 65 0.14 7.84 17.28
N THR A 66 -0.84 7.59 16.39
CA THR A 66 -1.28 8.60 15.42
C THR A 66 -2.63 8.24 14.78
N PRO A 67 -3.51 9.23 14.55
CA PRO A 67 -4.71 9.04 13.73
C PRO A 67 -4.41 9.04 12.23
N LYS A 68 -3.20 9.44 11.82
CA LYS A 68 -2.79 9.58 10.42
C LYS A 68 -2.36 8.23 9.84
N SER A 69 -2.43 8.12 8.51
CA SER A 69 -1.90 6.95 7.79
C SER A 69 -0.39 6.89 7.91
N LEU A 70 0.14 5.73 8.25
CA LEU A 70 1.57 5.42 8.13
C LEU A 70 1.92 4.94 6.72
N GLY A 71 1.08 4.10 6.13
CA GLY A 71 1.33 3.49 4.83
C GLY A 71 2.34 2.34 4.89
N GLU A 72 3.06 2.15 3.81
CA GLU A 72 4.02 1.08 3.62
C GLU A 72 5.35 1.36 4.34
N ARG A 73 5.87 0.39 5.10
CA ARG A 73 7.20 0.50 5.67
C ARG A 73 8.27 0.31 4.58
N ILE A 74 9.08 1.33 4.34
CA ILE A 74 10.11 1.32 3.28
C ILE A 74 11.46 0.82 3.82
N GLY A 75 11.90 1.36 4.95
CA GLY A 75 13.21 0.98 5.49
C GLY A 75 13.61 1.81 6.69
N THR A 76 14.85 1.65 7.10
CA THR A 76 15.43 2.38 8.21
C THR A 76 16.51 3.34 7.68
N VAL A 77 16.55 4.55 8.20
CA VAL A 77 17.55 5.55 7.82
C VAL A 77 18.94 5.10 8.26
N ALA A 78 19.83 4.91 7.29
CA ALA A 78 21.24 4.61 7.54
C ALA A 78 22.01 5.89 7.88
N LYS A 79 21.76 6.96 7.12
CA LYS A 79 22.39 8.26 7.32
C LYS A 79 21.36 9.36 7.07
N ALA A 80 21.29 10.33 7.97
CA ALA A 80 20.56 11.57 7.79
C ALA A 80 21.54 12.74 7.62
N ALA A 81 21.36 13.55 6.59
CA ALA A 81 22.10 14.76 6.30
C ALA A 81 21.13 15.95 6.24
N LYS A 82 21.67 17.15 6.01
CA LYS A 82 20.86 18.38 5.96
C LYS A 82 19.80 18.32 4.86
N ASP A 83 20.14 17.81 3.67
CA ASP A 83 19.30 17.90 2.49
C ASP A 83 18.86 16.52 1.94
N TYR A 84 19.41 15.42 2.48
CA TYR A 84 19.10 14.07 2.04
C TYR A 84 19.23 13.05 3.17
N PHE A 85 18.69 11.88 2.94
CA PHE A 85 18.97 10.70 3.74
C PHE A 85 19.25 9.48 2.84
N THR A 86 19.84 8.44 3.42
CA THR A 86 19.98 7.12 2.81
C THR A 86 19.29 6.08 3.67
N LEU A 87 18.83 5.00 3.04
CA LEU A 87 18.20 3.87 3.71
C LEU A 87 19.15 2.68 3.80
N THR A 88 18.88 1.81 4.77
CA THR A 88 19.52 0.50 4.87
C THR A 88 18.83 -0.46 3.90
N GLY A 89 19.51 -0.85 2.83
CA GLY A 89 19.00 -1.74 1.79
C GLY A 89 18.29 -1.02 0.64
N PRO A 90 17.84 -1.79 -0.36
CA PRO A 90 17.20 -1.25 -1.54
C PRO A 90 15.80 -0.68 -1.23
N HIS A 91 15.39 0.31 -1.99
CA HIS A 91 14.06 0.92 -1.93
C HIS A 91 13.60 1.38 -3.32
N ASP A 92 12.31 1.60 -3.46
CA ASP A 92 11.65 2.07 -4.69
C ASP A 92 11.01 3.46 -4.54
N LEU A 93 11.47 4.27 -3.57
CA LEU A 93 11.00 5.65 -3.42
C LEU A 93 11.28 6.45 -4.69
N ALA A 94 10.31 7.28 -5.08
CA ALA A 94 10.35 8.08 -6.28
C ALA A 94 9.88 9.52 -6.04
N ASN A 95 10.14 10.39 -7.00
CA ASN A 95 9.68 11.77 -6.97
C ASN A 95 8.16 11.85 -6.83
N GLY A 96 7.71 12.62 -5.85
CA GLY A 96 6.32 12.86 -5.54
C GLY A 96 5.70 11.85 -4.57
N ASP A 97 6.47 10.88 -4.09
CA ASP A 97 6.03 10.02 -2.98
C ASP A 97 5.94 10.82 -1.68
N GLY A 98 4.88 10.60 -0.94
CA GLY A 98 4.75 11.09 0.42
C GLY A 98 5.37 10.11 1.40
N ILE A 99 6.22 10.61 2.28
CA ILE A 99 6.87 9.83 3.33
C ILE A 99 6.54 10.38 4.71
N CYS A 100 6.58 9.51 5.71
CA CYS A 100 6.50 9.92 7.09
C CYS A 100 7.40 9.08 8.00
N PHE A 101 7.71 9.64 9.17
CA PHE A 101 8.55 9.01 10.19
C PHE A 101 8.24 9.60 11.55
N PHE A 102 8.57 8.89 12.60
CA PHE A 102 8.50 9.43 13.97
C PHE A 102 9.83 10.07 14.33
N ASP A 103 9.78 11.32 14.80
CA ASP A 103 10.96 12.02 15.32
C ASP A 103 11.36 11.51 16.72
N ALA A 104 12.44 12.05 17.28
CA ALA A 104 12.95 11.66 18.61
C ALA A 104 11.96 11.92 19.75
N ARG A 105 10.94 12.72 19.53
CA ARG A 105 9.85 12.99 20.50
C ARG A 105 8.65 12.06 20.32
N GLY A 106 8.71 11.16 19.32
CA GLY A 106 7.59 10.30 18.95
C GLY A 106 6.49 11.02 18.15
N GLU A 107 6.76 12.22 17.64
CA GLU A 107 5.81 12.96 16.81
C GLU A 107 5.92 12.52 15.34
N LEU A 108 4.78 12.27 14.71
CA LEU A 108 4.74 11.91 13.29
C LEU A 108 5.03 13.12 12.41
N ARG A 109 6.15 13.09 11.69
CA ARG A 109 6.57 14.07 10.69
C ARG A 109 6.30 13.54 9.30
N GLY A 110 5.91 14.43 8.40
CA GLY A 110 5.68 14.11 6.99
C GLY A 110 6.53 14.95 6.06
N SER A 111 6.92 14.39 4.92
CA SER A 111 7.62 15.07 3.84
C SER A 111 7.24 14.47 2.50
N VAL A 112 7.63 15.15 1.43
CA VAL A 112 7.49 14.66 0.06
C VAL A 112 8.88 14.43 -0.52
N VAL A 113 9.06 13.36 -1.26
CA VAL A 113 10.30 13.07 -1.98
C VAL A 113 10.37 13.96 -3.22
N ASN A 114 11.37 14.83 -3.27
CA ASN A 114 11.61 15.71 -4.43
C ASN A 114 12.45 15.00 -5.51
N SER A 115 13.43 14.19 -5.11
CA SER A 115 14.23 13.39 -6.03
C SER A 115 14.93 12.23 -5.32
N VAL A 116 15.37 11.25 -6.10
CA VAL A 116 16.24 10.17 -5.65
C VAL A 116 17.40 10.07 -6.63
N ALA A 117 18.63 10.06 -6.12
CA ALA A 117 19.84 9.94 -6.91
C ALA A 117 20.92 9.16 -6.15
N ASN A 118 21.46 8.12 -6.73
CA ASN A 118 22.55 7.31 -6.15
C ASN A 118 22.25 6.90 -4.69
N ASP A 119 21.13 6.27 -4.43
CA ASP A 119 20.64 5.83 -3.11
C ASP A 119 20.38 6.96 -2.10
N ARG A 120 20.50 8.22 -2.52
CA ARG A 120 20.15 9.39 -1.72
C ARG A 120 18.73 9.84 -2.03
N VAL A 121 17.93 9.95 -1.00
CA VAL A 121 16.56 10.47 -1.07
C VAL A 121 16.59 11.93 -0.62
N TYR A 122 16.12 12.84 -1.45
CA TYR A 122 16.04 14.28 -1.19
C TYR A 122 14.59 14.66 -0.91
N PRO A 123 14.17 14.73 0.35
CA PRO A 123 12.83 15.17 0.72
C PRO A 123 12.71 16.68 0.76
N ASP A 124 11.50 17.20 0.73
CA ASP A 124 11.20 18.62 0.95
C ASP A 124 11.64 19.10 2.34
N LYS A 125 11.46 18.24 3.35
CA LYS A 125 11.79 18.53 4.76
C LYS A 125 12.52 17.37 5.40
N THR A 126 13.64 17.67 6.06
CA THR A 126 14.47 16.71 6.80
C THR A 126 14.39 16.93 8.32
N GLY A 127 13.70 17.98 8.78
CA GLY A 127 13.67 18.36 10.21
C GLY A 127 13.16 17.22 11.10
N GLY A 128 13.97 16.87 12.10
CA GLY A 128 13.66 15.78 13.04
C GLY A 128 14.01 14.37 12.54
N LEU A 129 14.54 14.22 11.32
CA LEU A 129 14.97 12.95 10.79
C LEU A 129 16.37 12.61 11.32
N THR A 130 16.52 11.42 11.88
CA THR A 130 17.78 10.93 12.44
C THR A 130 18.11 9.54 11.91
N ALA A 131 19.38 9.15 11.99
CA ALA A 131 19.77 7.78 11.71
C ALA A 131 19.01 6.82 12.65
N GLY A 132 18.60 5.67 12.13
CA GLY A 132 17.78 4.69 12.84
C GLY A 132 16.26 4.94 12.76
N ALA A 133 15.81 6.10 12.29
CA ALA A 133 14.38 6.35 12.07
C ALA A 133 13.81 5.43 11.00
N VAL A 134 12.59 4.95 11.21
CA VAL A 134 11.87 4.13 10.22
C VAL A 134 11.10 5.05 9.28
N ILE A 135 11.30 4.87 7.99
CA ILE A 135 10.57 5.58 6.94
C ILE A 135 9.37 4.75 6.48
N TYR A 136 8.23 5.41 6.42
CA TYR A 136 7.00 4.88 5.84
C TYR A 136 6.62 5.72 4.61
N ARG A 137 6.06 5.08 3.58
CA ARG A 137 5.46 5.73 2.41
C ARG A 137 3.94 5.77 2.60
N ASN A 138 3.40 6.92 2.94
CA ASN A 138 1.96 7.11 3.12
C ASN A 138 1.24 7.57 1.85
N HIS A 139 1.97 7.87 0.78
CA HIS A 139 1.45 8.22 -0.54
C HIS A 139 2.38 7.70 -1.63
N ASP A 140 2.04 6.57 -2.23
CA ASP A 140 2.71 6.03 -3.43
C ASP A 140 2.06 6.66 -4.66
N ARG A 141 2.73 7.66 -5.25
CA ARG A 141 2.20 8.42 -6.40
C ARG A 141 1.93 7.54 -7.62
N ALA A 142 2.86 6.66 -7.95
CA ALA A 142 2.75 5.79 -9.13
C ALA A 142 1.62 4.77 -8.96
N PHE A 143 1.55 4.12 -7.80
CA PHE A 143 0.49 3.18 -7.47
C PHE A 143 -0.89 3.83 -7.49
N LEU A 144 -1.05 4.98 -6.84
CA LEU A 144 -2.32 5.70 -6.81
C LEU A 144 -2.77 6.17 -8.20
N LYS A 145 -1.84 6.62 -9.06
CA LYS A 145 -2.13 6.95 -10.45
C LYS A 145 -2.69 5.75 -11.21
N THR A 146 -2.07 4.58 -11.05
CA THR A 146 -2.55 3.33 -11.67
C THR A 146 -3.91 2.93 -11.13
N LEU A 147 -4.08 2.97 -9.81
CA LEU A 147 -5.29 2.57 -9.12
C LEU A 147 -6.51 3.44 -9.45
N THR A 148 -6.30 4.75 -9.63
CA THR A 148 -7.36 5.71 -9.96
C THR A 148 -7.68 5.80 -11.45
N ALA A 149 -6.90 5.18 -12.32
CA ALA A 149 -7.18 5.14 -13.76
C ALA A 149 -8.55 4.49 -14.02
N LYS A 150 -9.27 4.97 -15.04
CA LYS A 150 -10.60 4.44 -15.41
C LYS A 150 -10.56 2.95 -15.76
N THR A 151 -9.46 2.48 -16.33
CA THR A 151 -9.22 1.10 -16.76
C THR A 151 -8.57 0.23 -15.67
N SER A 152 -8.46 0.74 -14.44
CA SER A 152 -7.75 0.03 -13.36
C SER A 152 -8.43 -1.26 -12.89
N CYS A 153 -9.71 -1.48 -13.27
CA CYS A 153 -10.44 -2.69 -12.93
C CYS A 153 -11.51 -2.95 -13.99
N GLU A 154 -11.50 -4.13 -14.59
CA GLU A 154 -12.46 -4.56 -15.58
C GLU A 154 -13.17 -5.82 -15.13
N ARG A 155 -14.50 -5.85 -15.23
CA ARG A 155 -15.29 -7.06 -14.98
C ARG A 155 -15.82 -7.59 -16.30
N ARG A 156 -15.56 -8.86 -16.58
CA ARG A 156 -16.08 -9.58 -17.74
C ARG A 156 -16.98 -10.72 -17.31
N ILE A 157 -18.10 -10.88 -18.03
CA ILE A 157 -19.05 -11.96 -17.86
C ILE A 157 -19.16 -12.67 -19.20
N ALA A 158 -18.94 -13.98 -19.20
CA ALA A 158 -19.15 -14.80 -20.39
C ALA A 158 -20.65 -14.89 -20.67
N VAL A 159 -21.05 -14.65 -21.91
CA VAL A 159 -22.43 -14.76 -22.39
C VAL A 159 -22.43 -15.70 -23.59
N SER A 160 -23.35 -16.67 -23.58
CA SER A 160 -23.57 -17.58 -24.71
C SER A 160 -24.94 -17.31 -25.31
N PHE A 161 -25.01 -17.22 -26.62
CA PHE A 161 -26.25 -17.08 -27.37
C PHE A 161 -26.49 -18.36 -28.15
N VAL A 162 -27.68 -18.93 -28.06
CA VAL A 162 -28.14 -20.05 -28.85
C VAL A 162 -29.30 -19.60 -29.72
N LEU A 163 -29.13 -19.63 -31.03
CA LEU A 163 -30.18 -19.37 -32.01
C LEU A 163 -30.76 -20.69 -32.46
N SER A 164 -32.04 -20.97 -32.26
CA SER A 164 -32.77 -22.11 -32.80
C SER A 164 -33.75 -21.61 -33.85
N GLY A 165 -33.62 -22.13 -35.07
CA GLY A 165 -34.64 -21.93 -36.12
C GLY A 165 -35.87 -22.82 -35.87
N THR A 166 -37.06 -22.30 -36.07
CA THR A 166 -38.32 -23.05 -36.19
C THR A 166 -38.51 -23.46 -37.65
#